data_0ac25c9347dacc9972b35ed2ff2e6b58
#
_entry.id   0ac25c9347dacc9972b35ed2ff2e6b58
#
_cell.length_a   1.000
_cell.length_b   1.000
_cell.length_c   1.000
_cell.angle_alpha   90.00
_cell.angle_beta   90.00
_cell.angle_gamma   90.00
#
_symmetry.space_group_name_H-M   'P 1'
#
loop_
_entity.id
_entity.type
_entity.pdbx_description
1 polymer ?
#
loop_
_entity_poly.entity_id
_entity_poly.type
_entity_poly.pdbx_seq_one_letter_code
_entity_poly.pdbx_strand_id
1 'polypeptide(L)'
;YPNITVEVVGKKTTAGIKYIQETSSNNGTDLFCASAPDAFEVLKGDGLLAKYSSKVKGIPKLVGSYPINDPEGFYTGFAAAGYGMMWNNRYLKANNLPAPKEWIDMADPIYFGHTGMSAPSRSGTTHLTVETLLQGDGFVKGWGKMKNIAANFKTVTARSFGVPDGVNSGDFGVGIVIDFFGLSSIGSGFPVGFVYPTVTTLVPANIGVITNAPNEKNAKLFIDFLLTPEGQEILLDPKIRRLPVNPKTYSKAPKDFPNPFKDSSIGAAVKFDVQLSKGRY
;
A
#
# COMPACT_ATOMS: atom_id res chain seq x y z
N TYR A 1 -24.63 -6.10 -9.04
CA TYR A 1 -25.63 -5.51 -8.10
C TYR A 1 -26.13 -4.17 -8.64
N PRO A 2 -27.07 -4.18 -9.61
CA PRO A 2 -27.50 -2.94 -10.32
C PRO A 2 -28.21 -1.91 -9.40
N ASN A 3 -28.67 -2.33 -8.24
CA ASN A 3 -29.40 -1.48 -7.29
C ASN A 3 -28.51 -0.92 -6.16
N ILE A 4 -27.19 -1.12 -6.23
CA ILE A 4 -26.24 -0.60 -5.25
C ILE A 4 -25.40 0.50 -5.92
N THR A 5 -25.53 1.73 -5.41
CA THR A 5 -24.66 2.83 -5.79
C THR A 5 -23.54 2.95 -4.77
N VAL A 6 -22.29 3.07 -5.24
CA VAL A 6 -21.12 3.25 -4.39
C VAL A 6 -20.63 4.68 -4.55
N GLU A 7 -20.64 5.43 -3.45
CA GLU A 7 -20.02 6.75 -3.38
C GLU A 7 -18.63 6.62 -2.72
N VAL A 8 -17.60 7.18 -3.35
CA VAL A 8 -16.23 7.11 -2.85
C VAL A 8 -15.74 8.50 -2.46
N VAL A 9 -15.48 8.67 -1.16
CA VAL A 9 -14.89 9.89 -0.62
C VAL A 9 -13.40 9.70 -0.40
N GLY A 10 -12.58 10.29 -1.28
CA GLY A 10 -11.12 10.18 -1.22
C GLY A 10 -10.52 11.05 -0.12
N LYS A 11 -9.94 10.41 0.91
CA LYS A 11 -9.21 11.08 2.00
C LYS A 11 -7.80 10.50 2.14
N LYS A 12 -6.88 11.26 2.73
CA LYS A 12 -5.60 10.72 3.23
C LYS A 12 -5.90 9.79 4.41
N THR A 13 -5.07 8.77 4.64
CA THR A 13 -5.32 7.77 5.69
C THR A 13 -5.57 8.41 7.06
N THR A 14 -4.67 9.27 7.52
CA THR A 14 -4.82 9.99 8.81
C THR A 14 -6.08 10.87 8.84
N ALA A 15 -6.38 11.58 7.75
CA ALA A 15 -7.60 12.38 7.66
C ALA A 15 -8.87 11.51 7.58
N GLY A 16 -8.78 10.32 7.00
CA GLY A 16 -9.86 9.34 6.99
C GLY A 16 -10.18 8.80 8.38
N ILE A 17 -9.14 8.43 9.14
CA ILE A 17 -9.29 8.00 10.53
C ILE A 17 -9.98 9.10 11.36
N LYS A 18 -9.45 10.34 11.32
CA LYS A 18 -10.04 11.47 12.04
C LYS A 18 -11.51 11.73 11.67
N TYR A 19 -11.79 11.66 10.36
CA TYR A 19 -13.15 11.82 9.87
C TYR A 19 -14.10 10.77 10.46
N ILE A 20 -13.71 9.49 10.50
CA ILE A 20 -14.53 8.43 11.11
C ILE A 20 -14.69 8.68 12.63
N GLN A 21 -13.61 9.04 13.31
CA GLN A 21 -13.65 9.36 14.75
C GLN A 21 -14.60 10.51 15.05
N GLU A 22 -14.51 11.63 14.31
CA GLU A 22 -15.30 12.84 14.50
C GLU A 22 -16.79 12.68 14.12
N THR A 23 -17.09 11.78 13.15
CA THR A 23 -18.46 11.53 12.69
C THR A 23 -19.11 10.30 13.33
N SER A 24 -18.46 9.64 14.26
CA SER A 24 -18.90 8.36 14.85
C SER A 24 -20.29 8.40 15.49
N SER A 25 -20.70 9.53 16.07
CA SER A 25 -22.02 9.73 16.67
C SER A 25 -23.15 9.90 15.64
N ASN A 26 -22.84 10.30 14.42
CA ASN A 26 -23.78 10.46 13.30
C ASN A 26 -23.13 9.93 12.03
N ASN A 27 -22.83 8.64 12.03
CA ASN A 27 -22.07 7.99 10.97
C ASN A 27 -22.88 7.89 9.68
N GLY A 28 -22.35 8.48 8.60
CA GLY A 28 -22.85 8.32 7.22
C GLY A 28 -21.96 7.45 6.35
N THR A 29 -20.97 6.76 6.94
CA THR A 29 -19.98 5.96 6.22
C THR A 29 -20.19 4.48 6.46
N ASP A 30 -20.25 3.68 5.39
CA ASP A 30 -20.43 2.23 5.48
C ASP A 30 -19.12 1.48 5.61
N LEU A 31 -18.09 1.92 4.87
CA LEU A 31 -16.83 1.21 4.70
C LEU A 31 -15.63 2.14 4.84
N PHE A 32 -14.59 1.67 5.50
CA PHE A 32 -13.26 2.25 5.43
C PHE A 32 -12.35 1.35 4.62
N CYS A 33 -11.61 1.93 3.65
CA CYS A 33 -10.70 1.22 2.78
C CYS A 33 -9.34 1.94 2.74
N ALA A 34 -8.26 1.23 3.07
CA ALA A 34 -6.91 1.78 3.07
C ALA A 34 -5.85 0.70 2.85
N SER A 35 -4.66 1.13 2.39
CA SER A 35 -3.51 0.23 2.19
C SER A 35 -2.62 0.08 3.43
N ALA A 36 -3.08 0.54 4.60
CA ALA A 36 -2.30 0.58 5.84
C ALA A 36 -3.06 -0.16 6.95
N PRO A 37 -2.64 -1.39 7.33
CA PRO A 37 -3.34 -2.18 8.35
C PRO A 37 -3.34 -1.54 9.73
N ASP A 38 -2.33 -0.76 10.10
CA ASP A 38 -2.25 -0.01 11.34
C ASP A 38 -3.38 1.02 11.51
N ALA A 39 -3.86 1.61 10.41
CA ALA A 39 -5.04 2.47 10.41
C ALA A 39 -6.30 1.74 10.90
N PHE A 40 -6.45 0.48 10.53
CA PHE A 40 -7.55 -0.36 11.01
C PHE A 40 -7.39 -0.74 12.47
N GLU A 41 -6.17 -0.97 12.93
CA GLU A 41 -5.90 -1.22 14.34
C GLU A 41 -6.21 0.01 15.24
N VAL A 42 -6.05 1.22 14.72
CA VAL A 42 -6.50 2.45 15.41
C VAL A 42 -8.03 2.45 15.52
N LEU A 43 -8.75 2.33 14.40
CA LEU A 43 -10.22 2.34 14.38
C LEU A 43 -10.83 1.18 15.18
N LYS A 44 -10.19 0.00 15.14
CA LYS A 44 -10.57 -1.16 15.94
C LYS A 44 -10.43 -0.86 17.43
N GLY A 45 -9.30 -0.27 17.86
CA GLY A 45 -9.05 0.11 19.24
C GLY A 45 -10.06 1.14 19.75
N ASP A 46 -10.57 2.01 18.88
CA ASP A 46 -11.60 3.00 19.18
C ASP A 46 -13.03 2.43 19.15
N GLY A 47 -13.21 1.14 18.81
CA GLY A 47 -14.53 0.51 18.68
C GLY A 47 -15.32 0.95 17.46
N LEU A 48 -14.66 1.52 16.45
CA LEU A 48 -15.28 2.10 15.25
C LEU A 48 -15.40 1.13 14.07
N LEU A 49 -14.99 -0.13 14.22
CA LEU A 49 -15.16 -1.19 13.22
C LEU A 49 -16.13 -2.25 13.71
N ALA A 50 -17.03 -2.67 12.85
CA ALA A 50 -17.94 -3.79 13.08
C ALA A 50 -17.28 -5.11 12.60
N LYS A 51 -17.56 -6.20 13.31
CA LYS A 51 -17.06 -7.54 12.91
C LYS A 51 -17.77 -8.04 11.67
N TYR A 52 -16.98 -8.42 10.68
CA TYR A 52 -17.47 -9.14 9.50
C TYR A 52 -16.36 -10.00 8.91
N SER A 53 -16.64 -11.28 8.73
CA SER A 53 -15.76 -12.23 8.04
C SER A 53 -16.45 -12.75 6.79
N SER A 54 -15.87 -12.48 5.63
CA SER A 54 -16.36 -12.98 4.35
C SER A 54 -16.33 -14.51 4.30
N LYS A 55 -17.33 -15.10 3.66
CA LYS A 55 -17.39 -16.56 3.42
C LYS A 55 -16.84 -16.96 2.05
N VAL A 56 -16.32 -16.02 1.28
CA VAL A 56 -15.69 -16.28 -0.03
C VAL A 56 -14.47 -17.18 0.17
N LYS A 57 -14.41 -18.25 -0.64
CA LYS A 57 -13.34 -19.24 -0.56
C LYS A 57 -12.20 -18.92 -1.52
N GLY A 58 -11.03 -19.50 -1.25
CA GLY A 58 -9.86 -19.38 -2.15
C GLY A 58 -8.86 -18.31 -1.74
N ILE A 59 -9.16 -17.55 -0.69
CA ILE A 59 -8.24 -16.60 -0.10
C ILE A 59 -7.40 -17.33 0.97
N PRO A 60 -6.06 -17.36 0.87
CA PRO A 60 -5.20 -17.98 1.88
C PRO A 60 -5.20 -17.17 3.17
N LYS A 61 -4.65 -17.76 4.24
CA LYS A 61 -4.55 -17.08 5.54
C LYS A 61 -3.49 -15.99 5.56
N LEU A 62 -2.41 -16.16 4.78
CA LEU A 62 -1.24 -15.30 4.79
C LEU A 62 -0.89 -14.83 3.37
N VAL A 63 -0.32 -13.62 3.27
CA VAL A 63 0.49 -13.16 2.15
C VAL A 63 1.89 -12.86 2.67
N GLY A 64 2.91 -13.51 2.11
CA GLY A 64 4.22 -13.53 2.76
C GLY A 64 4.10 -14.08 4.19
N SER A 65 4.53 -13.31 5.18
CA SER A 65 4.42 -13.65 6.60
C SER A 65 3.23 -12.99 7.30
N TYR A 66 2.42 -12.19 6.60
CA TYR A 66 1.39 -11.35 7.20
C TYR A 66 -0.03 -11.93 7.00
N PRO A 67 -0.91 -11.90 8.03
CA PRO A 67 -2.30 -12.30 7.91
C PRO A 67 -3.05 -11.44 6.89
N ILE A 68 -3.81 -12.06 5.98
CA ILE A 68 -4.63 -11.32 5.02
C ILE A 68 -5.83 -10.69 5.72
N ASN A 69 -6.44 -11.42 6.65
CA ASN A 69 -7.59 -10.93 7.42
C ASN A 69 -7.20 -10.70 8.87
N ASP A 70 -7.83 -9.72 9.51
CA ASP A 70 -7.75 -9.58 10.96
C ASP A 70 -8.23 -10.87 11.66
N PRO A 71 -7.42 -11.45 12.56
CA PRO A 71 -7.82 -12.66 13.28
C PRO A 71 -9.10 -12.52 14.08
N GLU A 72 -9.46 -11.31 14.51
CA GLU A 72 -10.69 -11.01 15.26
C GLU A 72 -11.88 -10.65 14.36
N GLY A 73 -11.64 -10.50 13.04
CA GLY A 73 -12.68 -10.31 12.04
C GLY A 73 -13.20 -8.87 11.87
N PHE A 74 -12.43 -7.84 12.22
CA PHE A 74 -12.83 -6.45 12.07
C PHE A 74 -12.51 -5.87 10.68
N TYR A 75 -11.53 -6.44 9.98
CA TYR A 75 -11.17 -6.01 8.63
C TYR A 75 -10.61 -7.15 7.79
N THR A 76 -10.67 -7.00 6.49
CA THR A 76 -10.30 -8.01 5.51
C THR A 76 -9.36 -7.43 4.46
N GLY A 77 -8.29 -8.14 4.13
CA GLY A 77 -7.42 -7.83 3.02
C GLY A 77 -8.03 -8.23 1.68
N PHE A 78 -8.12 -7.29 0.75
CA PHE A 78 -8.64 -7.55 -0.60
C PHE A 78 -7.54 -7.51 -1.68
N ALA A 79 -6.41 -6.89 -1.38
CA ALA A 79 -5.22 -6.85 -2.23
C ALA A 79 -3.98 -6.91 -1.34
N ALA A 80 -2.86 -7.44 -1.84
CA ALA A 80 -1.57 -7.31 -1.19
C ALA A 80 -0.83 -6.08 -1.71
N ALA A 81 0.12 -5.58 -0.95
CA ALA A 81 0.99 -4.49 -1.34
C ALA A 81 2.36 -4.60 -0.67
N GLY A 82 3.40 -4.23 -1.39
CA GLY A 82 4.75 -4.08 -0.89
C GLY A 82 5.30 -2.67 -1.17
N TYR A 83 6.47 -2.37 -0.63
CA TYR A 83 7.08 -1.05 -0.75
C TYR A 83 8.38 -1.17 -1.51
N GLY A 84 8.66 -0.15 -2.34
CA GLY A 84 9.85 -0.15 -3.16
C GLY A 84 10.16 1.20 -3.77
N MET A 85 10.98 1.16 -4.80
CA MET A 85 11.41 2.33 -5.53
C MET A 85 10.96 2.25 -6.97
N MET A 86 10.41 3.35 -7.49
CA MET A 86 10.15 3.52 -8.90
C MET A 86 11.07 4.59 -9.47
N TRP A 87 11.40 4.50 -10.75
CA TRP A 87 12.24 5.48 -11.41
C TRP A 87 11.80 5.71 -12.86
N ASN A 88 12.14 6.90 -13.39
CA ASN A 88 11.91 7.23 -14.78
C ASN A 88 13.17 6.91 -15.60
N ASN A 89 13.07 5.94 -16.52
CA ASN A 89 14.21 5.49 -17.34
C ASN A 89 14.82 6.61 -18.19
N ARG A 90 14.00 7.53 -18.73
CA ARG A 90 14.46 8.68 -19.52
C ARG A 90 15.22 9.67 -18.65
N TYR A 91 14.67 9.96 -17.47
CA TYR A 91 15.33 10.86 -16.51
C TYR A 91 16.69 10.31 -16.05
N LEU A 92 16.73 9.02 -15.66
CA LEU A 92 18.01 8.40 -15.23
C LEU A 92 19.06 8.47 -16.34
N LYS A 93 18.66 8.14 -17.58
CA LYS A 93 19.56 8.21 -18.73
C LYS A 93 20.09 9.63 -18.98
N ALA A 94 19.20 10.64 -18.94
CA ALA A 94 19.57 12.04 -19.16
C ALA A 94 20.50 12.62 -18.09
N ASN A 95 20.45 12.10 -16.86
CA ASN A 95 21.25 12.55 -15.74
C ASN A 95 22.40 11.58 -15.38
N ASN A 96 22.67 10.56 -16.20
CA ASN A 96 23.68 9.51 -15.98
C ASN A 96 23.55 8.81 -14.61
N LEU A 97 22.32 8.59 -14.15
CA LEU A 97 22.02 7.93 -12.88
C LEU A 97 21.78 6.44 -13.09
N PRO A 98 22.33 5.55 -12.24
CA PRO A 98 21.96 4.14 -12.24
C PRO A 98 20.53 3.94 -11.72
N ALA A 99 19.90 2.82 -12.06
CA ALA A 99 18.65 2.40 -11.44
C ALA A 99 18.95 1.84 -10.03
N PRO A 100 18.26 2.29 -8.98
CA PRO A 100 18.48 1.77 -7.63
C PRO A 100 17.94 0.35 -7.51
N LYS A 101 18.54 -0.46 -6.65
CA LYS A 101 18.12 -1.84 -6.34
C LYS A 101 17.75 -2.00 -4.86
N GLU A 102 18.52 -1.36 -3.99
CA GLU A 102 18.35 -1.40 -2.55
C GLU A 102 18.09 0.01 -1.98
N TRP A 103 17.46 0.09 -0.82
CA TRP A 103 17.19 1.38 -0.18
C TRP A 103 18.45 2.22 0.00
N ILE A 104 19.56 1.58 0.34
CA ILE A 104 20.83 2.29 0.60
C ILE A 104 21.38 2.96 -0.66
N ASP A 105 21.05 2.48 -1.84
CA ASP A 105 21.51 3.09 -3.10
C ASP A 105 21.03 4.53 -3.19
N MET A 106 19.80 4.82 -2.70
CA MET A 106 19.27 6.18 -2.69
C MET A 106 20.00 7.13 -1.73
N ALA A 107 20.88 6.62 -0.86
CA ALA A 107 21.73 7.42 0.01
C ALA A 107 23.05 7.86 -0.68
N ASP A 108 23.35 7.32 -1.86
CA ASP A 108 24.52 7.74 -2.63
C ASP A 108 24.36 9.21 -3.05
N PRO A 109 25.40 10.08 -2.84
CA PRO A 109 25.36 11.48 -3.24
C PRO A 109 25.02 11.74 -4.72
N ILE A 110 25.21 10.74 -5.61
CA ILE A 110 24.84 10.87 -7.02
C ILE A 110 23.34 11.16 -7.20
N TYR A 111 22.50 10.77 -6.23
CA TYR A 111 21.06 11.01 -6.25
C TYR A 111 20.63 12.34 -5.61
N PHE A 112 21.58 13.18 -5.17
CA PHE A 112 21.25 14.46 -4.52
C PHE A 112 20.39 15.34 -5.44
N GLY A 113 19.18 15.70 -4.96
CA GLY A 113 18.22 16.50 -5.73
C GLY A 113 17.47 15.72 -6.82
N HIS A 114 17.58 14.38 -6.87
CA HIS A 114 16.96 13.54 -7.90
C HIS A 114 15.88 12.61 -7.35
N THR A 115 15.63 12.61 -6.04
CA THR A 115 14.73 11.64 -5.40
C THR A 115 13.58 12.32 -4.69
N GLY A 116 12.52 11.57 -4.41
CA GLY A 116 11.35 12.06 -3.69
C GLY A 116 10.62 10.99 -2.88
N MET A 117 9.95 11.46 -1.83
CA MET A 117 9.07 10.66 -0.97
C MET A 117 7.86 11.50 -0.58
N SER A 118 6.79 10.90 -0.08
CA SER A 118 5.71 11.65 0.55
C SER A 118 5.90 11.77 2.07
N ALA A 119 5.18 12.72 2.69
CA ALA A 119 5.26 12.92 4.14
C ALA A 119 4.64 11.72 4.89
N PRO A 120 5.40 11.00 5.75
CA PRO A 120 4.87 9.85 6.48
C PRO A 120 3.75 10.23 7.46
N SER A 121 3.77 11.42 8.04
CA SER A 121 2.73 11.93 8.93
C SER A 121 1.36 12.17 8.25
N ARG A 122 1.31 12.09 6.91
CA ARG A 122 0.09 12.33 6.13
C ARG A 122 -0.34 11.14 5.28
N SER A 123 0.51 10.15 5.14
CA SER A 123 0.31 8.99 4.27
C SER A 123 0.60 7.71 5.04
N GLY A 124 -0.43 6.92 5.30
CA GLY A 124 -0.26 5.60 5.89
C GLY A 124 0.67 4.70 5.06
N THR A 125 0.62 4.78 3.73
CA THR A 125 1.56 4.10 2.83
C THR A 125 3.01 4.44 3.15
N THR A 126 3.31 5.74 3.28
CA THR A 126 4.68 6.19 3.53
C THR A 126 5.10 5.91 4.97
N HIS A 127 4.17 6.01 5.92
CA HIS A 127 4.40 5.57 7.29
C HIS A 127 4.82 4.10 7.33
N LEU A 128 4.09 3.22 6.64
CA LEU A 128 4.44 1.80 6.55
C LEU A 128 5.78 1.55 5.84
N THR A 129 6.15 2.37 4.86
CA THR A 129 7.48 2.26 4.23
C THR A 129 8.60 2.57 5.24
N VAL A 130 8.44 3.63 6.04
CA VAL A 130 9.38 3.95 7.13
C VAL A 130 9.42 2.82 8.15
N GLU A 131 8.26 2.35 8.60
CA GLU A 131 8.15 1.22 9.53
C GLU A 131 8.80 -0.06 9.00
N THR A 132 8.69 -0.33 7.70
CA THR A 132 9.37 -1.47 7.06
C THR A 132 10.89 -1.39 7.24
N LEU A 133 11.47 -0.21 7.04
CA LEU A 133 12.91 0.02 7.27
C LEU A 133 13.28 -0.09 8.75
N LEU A 134 12.47 0.50 9.64
CA LEU A 134 12.72 0.48 11.08
C LEU A 134 12.60 -0.93 11.68
N GLN A 135 11.68 -1.74 11.17
CA GLN A 135 11.48 -3.10 11.65
C GLN A 135 12.46 -4.09 11.01
N GLY A 136 12.83 -3.88 9.73
CA GLY A 136 13.76 -4.75 9.02
C GLY A 136 15.22 -4.55 9.42
N ASP A 137 15.66 -3.29 9.53
CA ASP A 137 17.05 -2.97 9.86
C ASP A 137 17.28 -2.73 11.38
N GLY A 138 16.20 -2.64 12.15
CA GLY A 138 16.20 -2.17 13.53
C GLY A 138 16.09 -0.64 13.61
N PHE A 139 15.51 -0.13 14.72
CA PHE A 139 15.11 1.26 14.86
C PHE A 139 16.25 2.27 14.60
N VAL A 140 17.41 2.09 15.22
CA VAL A 140 18.53 3.03 15.09
C VAL A 140 19.13 3.02 13.67
N LYS A 141 19.38 1.81 13.14
CA LYS A 141 19.96 1.66 11.78
C LYS A 141 18.97 2.11 10.72
N GLY A 142 17.68 1.74 10.85
CA GLY A 142 16.63 2.14 9.94
C GLY A 142 16.49 3.66 9.86
N TRP A 143 16.49 4.36 10.99
CA TRP A 143 16.50 5.83 11.01
C TRP A 143 17.78 6.42 10.44
N GLY A 144 18.95 5.83 10.71
CA GLY A 144 20.21 6.24 10.10
C GLY A 144 20.16 6.17 8.57
N LYS A 145 19.69 5.02 8.04
CA LYS A 145 19.46 4.82 6.60
C LYS A 145 18.48 5.83 6.04
N MET A 146 17.33 6.01 6.69
CA MET A 146 16.28 6.93 6.24
C MET A 146 16.77 8.39 6.19
N LYS A 147 17.55 8.83 7.17
CA LYS A 147 18.14 10.19 7.16
C LYS A 147 19.11 10.38 6.00
N ASN A 148 19.96 9.40 5.72
CA ASN A 148 20.89 9.48 4.59
C ASN A 148 20.15 9.51 3.24
N ILE A 149 19.09 8.71 3.08
CA ILE A 149 18.23 8.77 1.89
C ILE A 149 17.55 10.13 1.77
N ALA A 150 17.02 10.66 2.88
CA ALA A 150 16.32 11.93 2.91
C ALA A 150 17.23 13.14 2.57
N ALA A 151 18.52 13.05 2.84
CA ALA A 151 19.49 14.07 2.45
C ALA A 151 19.55 14.29 0.93
N ASN A 152 19.16 13.28 0.14
CA ASN A 152 19.14 13.35 -1.32
C ASN A 152 17.77 13.75 -1.90
N PHE A 153 16.76 14.02 -1.06
CA PHE A 153 15.44 14.37 -1.58
C PHE A 153 15.43 15.74 -2.26
N LYS A 154 14.90 15.76 -3.47
CA LYS A 154 14.46 16.99 -4.13
C LYS A 154 13.17 17.51 -3.49
N THR A 155 12.28 16.59 -3.11
CA THR A 155 10.96 16.95 -2.61
C THR A 155 10.39 15.94 -1.64
N VAL A 156 9.56 16.43 -0.72
CA VAL A 156 8.67 15.61 0.10
C VAL A 156 7.24 16.04 -0.21
N THR A 157 6.52 15.21 -0.96
CA THR A 157 5.15 15.51 -1.38
C THR A 157 4.16 15.36 -0.22
N ALA A 158 3.08 16.11 -0.26
CA ALA A 158 2.03 16.05 0.77
C ALA A 158 1.21 14.75 0.72
N ARG A 159 1.18 14.06 -0.44
CA ARG A 159 0.40 12.84 -0.68
C ARG A 159 1.27 11.81 -1.38
N SER A 160 1.00 10.52 -1.13
CA SER A 160 1.71 9.43 -1.82
C SER A 160 1.55 9.46 -3.34
N PHE A 161 0.41 9.92 -3.87
CA PHE A 161 0.19 10.10 -5.32
C PHE A 161 1.14 11.11 -5.98
N GLY A 162 1.58 12.14 -5.26
CA GLY A 162 2.52 13.11 -5.82
C GLY A 162 3.89 12.53 -6.14
N VAL A 163 4.23 11.36 -5.60
CA VAL A 163 5.51 10.70 -5.90
C VAL A 163 5.49 10.06 -7.28
N PRO A 164 4.53 9.14 -7.62
CA PRO A 164 4.46 8.60 -8.98
C PRO A 164 4.17 9.68 -10.02
N ASP A 165 3.38 10.71 -9.71
CA ASP A 165 3.13 11.82 -10.62
C ASP A 165 4.45 12.53 -10.99
N GLY A 166 5.28 12.88 -10.00
CA GLY A 166 6.56 13.53 -10.22
C GLY A 166 7.58 12.65 -10.94
N VAL A 167 7.60 11.34 -10.69
CA VAL A 167 8.47 10.40 -11.43
C VAL A 167 7.98 10.24 -12.87
N ASN A 168 6.67 10.10 -13.09
CA ASN A 168 6.10 9.94 -14.42
C ASN A 168 6.33 11.18 -15.29
N SER A 169 6.18 12.38 -14.72
CA SER A 169 6.42 13.66 -15.42
C SER A 169 7.91 13.95 -15.62
N GLY A 170 8.80 13.32 -14.84
CA GLY A 170 10.22 13.62 -14.84
C GLY A 170 10.59 14.86 -14.01
N ASP A 171 9.77 15.25 -13.06
CA ASP A 171 10.10 16.32 -12.10
C ASP A 171 11.27 15.88 -11.21
N PHE A 172 11.35 14.58 -10.90
CA PHE A 172 12.49 13.92 -10.28
C PHE A 172 12.62 12.48 -10.77
N GLY A 173 13.81 11.88 -10.57
CA GLY A 173 14.16 10.62 -11.22
C GLY A 173 13.71 9.37 -10.49
N VAL A 174 13.73 9.37 -9.15
CA VAL A 174 13.47 8.19 -8.31
C VAL A 174 12.49 8.54 -7.20
N GLY A 175 11.51 7.67 -6.96
CA GLY A 175 10.51 7.84 -5.91
C GLY A 175 10.33 6.62 -5.03
N ILE A 176 10.17 6.85 -3.73
CA ILE A 176 9.75 5.81 -2.77
C ILE A 176 8.24 5.66 -2.84
N VAL A 177 7.76 4.47 -3.18
CA VAL A 177 6.34 4.21 -3.44
C VAL A 177 5.88 2.86 -2.91
N ILE A 178 4.57 2.72 -2.76
CA ILE A 178 3.90 1.42 -2.73
C ILE A 178 3.88 0.83 -4.14
N ASP A 179 3.98 -0.46 -4.27
CA ASP A 179 4.20 -1.21 -5.52
C ASP A 179 3.21 -0.90 -6.64
N PHE A 180 1.92 -0.81 -6.33
CA PHE A 180 0.91 -0.60 -7.37
C PHE A 180 1.07 0.74 -8.11
N PHE A 181 1.74 1.73 -7.55
CA PHE A 181 2.06 2.97 -8.27
C PHE A 181 3.08 2.73 -9.38
N GLY A 182 4.17 2.02 -9.07
CA GLY A 182 5.14 1.64 -10.08
C GLY A 182 4.54 0.69 -11.12
N LEU A 183 3.83 -0.34 -10.67
CA LEU A 183 3.22 -1.34 -11.53
C LEU A 183 2.14 -0.77 -12.46
N SER A 184 1.28 0.14 -11.96
CA SER A 184 0.25 0.79 -12.80
C SER A 184 0.86 1.80 -13.78
N SER A 185 1.91 2.51 -13.39
CA SER A 185 2.65 3.38 -14.31
C SER A 185 3.27 2.58 -15.45
N ILE A 186 3.91 1.43 -15.16
CA ILE A 186 4.41 0.50 -16.18
C ILE A 186 3.25 -0.01 -17.05
N GLY A 187 2.15 -0.45 -16.44
CA GLY A 187 0.97 -0.95 -17.13
C GLY A 187 0.31 0.09 -18.04
N SER A 188 0.41 1.37 -17.68
CA SER A 188 -0.10 2.51 -18.46
C SER A 188 0.89 3.01 -19.53
N GLY A 189 2.05 2.35 -19.69
CA GLY A 189 3.02 2.66 -20.75
C GLY A 189 4.00 3.80 -20.42
N PHE A 190 4.08 4.25 -19.17
CA PHE A 190 5.12 5.19 -18.77
C PHE A 190 6.51 4.53 -18.84
N PRO A 191 7.56 5.26 -19.22
CA PRO A 191 8.94 4.75 -19.32
C PRO A 191 9.59 4.66 -17.93
N VAL A 192 8.99 3.87 -17.04
CA VAL A 192 9.43 3.73 -15.65
C VAL A 192 9.79 2.28 -15.32
N GLY A 193 10.62 2.12 -14.30
CA GLY A 193 10.91 0.84 -13.67
C GLY A 193 10.48 0.84 -12.22
N PHE A 194 10.41 -0.36 -11.64
CA PHE A 194 10.08 -0.57 -10.23
C PHE A 194 10.89 -1.75 -9.67
N VAL A 195 11.27 -1.67 -8.40
CA VAL A 195 11.95 -2.76 -7.68
C VAL A 195 11.44 -2.88 -6.25
N TYR A 196 11.34 -4.13 -5.78
CA TYR A 196 11.26 -4.42 -4.36
C TYR A 196 12.67 -4.58 -3.81
N PRO A 197 13.12 -3.73 -2.87
CA PRO A 197 14.39 -3.97 -2.16
C PRO A 197 14.31 -5.21 -1.28
N THR A 198 15.46 -5.76 -0.90
CA THR A 198 15.52 -6.94 -0.01
C THR A 198 14.77 -6.70 1.30
N VAL A 199 14.96 -5.53 1.93
CA VAL A 199 14.23 -5.12 3.15
C VAL A 199 12.89 -4.50 2.75
N THR A 200 11.92 -5.34 2.44
CA THR A 200 10.53 -4.93 2.25
C THR A 200 9.58 -5.90 2.94
N THR A 201 8.32 -5.52 3.07
CA THR A 201 7.27 -6.36 3.61
C THR A 201 6.09 -6.42 2.64
N LEU A 202 5.32 -7.49 2.72
CA LEU A 202 4.00 -7.57 2.09
C LEU A 202 2.93 -7.46 3.17
N VAL A 203 2.05 -6.49 3.01
CA VAL A 203 0.87 -6.32 3.87
C VAL A 203 -0.38 -6.17 3.01
N PRO A 204 -1.56 -6.56 3.52
CA PRO A 204 -2.80 -6.38 2.77
C PRO A 204 -3.24 -4.91 2.75
N ALA A 205 -3.82 -4.50 1.65
CA ALA A 205 -4.76 -3.39 1.63
C ALA A 205 -6.09 -3.92 2.16
N ASN A 206 -6.64 -3.22 3.13
CA ASN A 206 -7.78 -3.69 3.90
C ASN A 206 -9.05 -2.89 3.64
N ILE A 207 -10.18 -3.53 3.94
CA ILE A 207 -11.50 -2.93 4.00
C ILE A 207 -12.21 -3.44 5.24
N GLY A 208 -12.91 -2.54 5.94
CA GLY A 208 -13.68 -2.85 7.13
C GLY A 208 -15.01 -2.13 7.16
N VAL A 209 -16.01 -2.75 7.78
CA VAL A 209 -17.33 -2.15 8.00
C VAL A 209 -17.24 -1.21 9.20
N ILE A 210 -17.75 0.01 9.06
CA ILE A 210 -17.82 0.98 10.16
C ILE A 210 -18.94 0.58 11.10
N THR A 211 -18.72 0.74 12.40
CA THR A 211 -19.75 0.52 13.43
C THR A 211 -20.96 1.41 13.14
N ASN A 212 -22.16 0.85 13.21
CA ASN A 212 -23.43 1.51 12.87
C ASN A 212 -23.50 2.01 11.42
N ALA A 213 -22.88 1.30 10.49
CA ALA A 213 -22.98 1.59 9.06
C ALA A 213 -24.45 1.65 8.60
N PRO A 214 -24.91 2.74 7.96
CA PRO A 214 -26.30 2.88 7.53
C PRO A 214 -26.73 1.82 6.52
N ASN A 215 -25.79 1.33 5.69
CA ASN A 215 -26.04 0.31 4.67
C ASN A 215 -25.21 -0.97 4.89
N GLU A 216 -25.13 -1.43 6.15
CA GLU A 216 -24.24 -2.54 6.56
C GLU A 216 -24.37 -3.79 5.67
N LYS A 217 -25.61 -4.16 5.28
CA LYS A 217 -25.85 -5.30 4.38
C LYS A 217 -25.16 -5.12 3.03
N ASN A 218 -25.28 -3.96 2.41
CA ASN A 218 -24.65 -3.64 1.14
C ASN A 218 -23.13 -3.55 1.27
N ALA A 219 -22.64 -3.00 2.39
CA ALA A 219 -21.22 -2.96 2.71
C ALA A 219 -20.60 -4.37 2.75
N LYS A 220 -21.26 -5.31 3.40
CA LYS A 220 -20.84 -6.73 3.45
C LYS A 220 -20.84 -7.38 2.05
N LEU A 221 -21.86 -7.13 1.23
CA LEU A 221 -21.90 -7.60 -0.16
C LEU A 221 -20.75 -7.03 -1.00
N PHE A 222 -20.40 -5.78 -0.78
CA PHE A 222 -19.26 -5.15 -1.48
C PHE A 222 -17.92 -5.80 -1.08
N ILE A 223 -17.71 -6.09 0.21
CA ILE A 223 -16.52 -6.82 0.68
C ILE A 223 -16.46 -8.20 0.02
N ASP A 224 -17.57 -8.94 0.03
CA ASP A 224 -17.63 -10.26 -0.59
C ASP A 224 -17.31 -10.20 -2.08
N PHE A 225 -17.86 -9.21 -2.81
CA PHE A 225 -17.58 -9.00 -4.22
C PHE A 225 -16.08 -8.77 -4.49
N LEU A 226 -15.40 -7.95 -3.69
CA LEU A 226 -13.96 -7.71 -3.85
C LEU A 226 -13.11 -8.99 -3.74
N LEU A 227 -13.61 -10.01 -3.02
CA LEU A 227 -12.92 -11.28 -2.82
C LEU A 227 -13.31 -12.36 -3.84
N THR A 228 -14.40 -12.15 -4.62
CA THR A 228 -14.76 -13.07 -5.70
C THR A 228 -13.68 -13.13 -6.78
N PRO A 229 -13.65 -14.19 -7.62
CA PRO A 229 -12.75 -14.22 -8.77
C PRO A 229 -12.85 -12.97 -9.65
N GLU A 230 -14.06 -12.49 -9.92
CA GLU A 230 -14.33 -11.30 -10.73
C GLU A 230 -13.76 -10.03 -10.07
N GLY A 231 -14.00 -9.84 -8.77
CA GLY A 231 -13.46 -8.70 -8.02
C GLY A 231 -11.93 -8.71 -7.97
N GLN A 232 -11.33 -9.89 -7.82
CA GLN A 232 -9.88 -10.05 -7.80
C GLN A 232 -9.25 -9.83 -9.20
N GLU A 233 -9.94 -10.18 -10.28
CA GLU A 233 -9.48 -9.93 -11.64
C GLU A 233 -9.42 -8.44 -11.98
N ILE A 234 -10.32 -7.63 -11.45
CA ILE A 234 -10.31 -6.16 -11.61
C ILE A 234 -8.96 -5.57 -11.14
N LEU A 235 -8.33 -6.17 -10.12
CA LEU A 235 -7.03 -5.72 -9.62
C LEU A 235 -5.90 -5.82 -10.64
N LEU A 236 -6.06 -6.65 -11.68
CA LEU A 236 -5.07 -6.81 -12.76
C LEU A 236 -5.20 -5.72 -13.84
N ASP A 237 -6.24 -4.88 -13.83
CA ASP A 237 -6.39 -3.79 -14.80
C ASP A 237 -5.10 -2.96 -14.86
N PRO A 238 -4.60 -2.59 -16.06
CA PRO A 238 -3.36 -1.84 -16.23
C PRO A 238 -3.29 -0.54 -15.41
N LYS A 239 -4.42 0.09 -15.15
CA LYS A 239 -4.51 1.33 -14.37
C LYS A 239 -4.55 1.10 -12.85
N ILE A 240 -4.78 -0.15 -12.41
CA ILE A 240 -4.90 -0.54 -11.00
C ILE A 240 -3.65 -1.27 -10.53
N ARG A 241 -3.32 -2.40 -11.16
CA ARG A 241 -2.12 -3.21 -10.93
C ARG A 241 -1.84 -3.48 -9.44
N ARG A 242 -2.87 -3.84 -8.68
CA ARG A 242 -2.71 -4.31 -7.31
C ARG A 242 -2.53 -5.83 -7.28
N LEU A 243 -1.76 -6.33 -6.32
CA LEU A 243 -1.52 -7.77 -6.15
C LEU A 243 -2.79 -8.43 -5.60
N PRO A 244 -3.46 -9.33 -6.37
CA PRO A 244 -4.61 -10.07 -5.86
C PRO A 244 -4.25 -10.94 -4.65
N VAL A 245 -5.17 -11.07 -3.69
CA VAL A 245 -5.00 -12.00 -2.55
C VAL A 245 -5.46 -13.42 -2.89
N ASN A 246 -6.16 -13.62 -4.01
CA ASN A 246 -6.49 -14.95 -4.50
C ASN A 246 -5.37 -15.46 -5.44
N PRO A 247 -4.61 -16.52 -5.07
CA PRO A 247 -3.51 -17.03 -5.88
C PRO A 247 -3.93 -17.48 -7.29
N LYS A 248 -5.18 -17.93 -7.46
CA LYS A 248 -5.68 -18.39 -8.76
C LYS A 248 -5.80 -17.27 -9.80
N THR A 249 -5.99 -16.02 -9.35
CA THR A 249 -6.12 -14.85 -10.22
C THR A 249 -4.84 -14.60 -11.04
N TYR A 250 -3.69 -15.00 -10.53
CA TYR A 250 -2.40 -14.80 -11.21
C TYR A 250 -2.24 -15.61 -12.51
N SER A 251 -3.10 -16.61 -12.76
CA SER A 251 -3.14 -17.29 -14.06
C SER A 251 -3.57 -16.36 -15.21
N LYS A 252 -4.25 -15.27 -14.89
CA LYS A 252 -4.71 -14.23 -15.83
C LYS A 252 -3.82 -12.98 -15.81
N ALA A 253 -2.84 -12.92 -14.91
CA ALA A 253 -1.94 -11.79 -14.81
C ALA A 253 -0.96 -11.73 -16.00
N PRO A 254 -0.47 -10.55 -16.38
CA PRO A 254 0.63 -10.43 -17.31
C PRO A 254 1.87 -11.21 -16.85
N LYS A 255 2.68 -11.65 -17.82
CA LYS A 255 3.83 -12.54 -17.55
C LYS A 255 4.82 -11.97 -16.52
N ASP A 256 5.02 -10.65 -16.54
CA ASP A 256 5.98 -9.95 -15.67
C ASP A 256 5.34 -9.41 -14.40
N PHE A 257 4.06 -9.75 -14.15
CA PHE A 257 3.35 -9.27 -12.96
C PHE A 257 3.84 -10.02 -11.72
N PRO A 258 4.26 -9.31 -10.64
CA PRO A 258 4.76 -9.96 -9.43
C PRO A 258 3.72 -10.89 -8.83
N ASN A 259 4.17 -12.08 -8.43
CA ASN A 259 3.30 -13.07 -7.80
C ASN A 259 3.88 -13.51 -6.45
N PRO A 260 3.41 -12.92 -5.34
CA PRO A 260 3.97 -13.20 -4.01
C PRO A 260 3.71 -14.63 -3.51
N PHE A 261 2.82 -15.38 -4.17
CA PHE A 261 2.56 -16.79 -3.85
C PHE A 261 3.50 -17.76 -4.59
N LYS A 262 4.22 -17.28 -5.61
CA LYS A 262 5.26 -18.04 -6.32
C LYS A 262 6.66 -17.55 -5.95
N ASP A 263 6.84 -16.24 -5.87
CA ASP A 263 8.10 -15.63 -5.47
C ASP A 263 8.05 -15.26 -3.99
N SER A 264 8.50 -16.19 -3.17
CA SER A 264 8.55 -16.01 -1.71
C SER A 264 9.62 -15.03 -1.24
N SER A 265 10.49 -14.54 -2.13
CA SER A 265 11.51 -13.53 -1.78
C SER A 265 10.89 -12.14 -1.56
N ILE A 266 9.77 -11.86 -2.22
CA ILE A 266 9.07 -10.58 -2.09
C ILE A 266 8.51 -10.46 -0.67
N GLY A 267 9.02 -9.51 0.11
CA GLY A 267 8.54 -9.22 1.46
C GLY A 267 8.93 -10.24 2.53
N ALA A 268 9.87 -11.15 2.25
CA ALA A 268 10.28 -12.19 3.20
C ALA A 268 11.17 -11.67 4.34
N ALA A 269 11.92 -10.60 4.11
CA ALA A 269 12.93 -10.12 5.05
C ALA A 269 12.36 -9.45 6.30
N VAL A 270 11.14 -8.94 6.23
CA VAL A 270 10.52 -8.20 7.34
C VAL A 270 9.26 -8.90 7.81
N LYS A 271 9.27 -9.40 9.04
CA LYS A 271 8.06 -9.82 9.76
C LYS A 271 7.41 -8.59 10.36
N PHE A 272 6.49 -8.00 9.61
CA PHE A 272 5.89 -6.74 9.99
C PHE A 272 5.00 -6.88 11.23
N ASP A 273 5.28 -6.06 12.24
CA ASP A 273 4.49 -5.95 13.48
C ASP A 273 3.61 -4.69 13.39
N VAL A 274 2.32 -4.91 13.21
CA VAL A 274 1.32 -3.84 13.09
C VAL A 274 1.12 -3.06 14.39
N GLN A 275 1.35 -3.68 15.55
CA GLN A 275 1.19 -3.00 16.84
C GLN A 275 2.33 -2.01 17.10
N LEU A 276 3.56 -2.36 16.68
CA LEU A 276 4.66 -1.40 16.69
C LEU A 276 4.38 -0.22 15.76
N SER A 277 3.87 -0.48 14.56
CA SER A 277 3.50 0.55 13.60
C SER A 277 2.39 1.45 14.14
N LYS A 278 1.31 0.86 14.70
CA LYS A 278 0.22 1.60 15.35
C LYS A 278 0.72 2.51 16.46
N GLY A 279 1.62 2.03 17.30
CA GLY A 279 2.18 2.80 18.42
C GLY A 279 3.00 4.03 18.00
N ARG A 280 3.35 4.13 16.71
CA ARG A 280 4.11 5.24 16.12
C ARG A 280 3.31 6.06 15.11
N TYR A 281 2.02 5.78 15.00
CA TYR A 281 1.13 6.39 14.00
C TYR A 281 0.70 7.85 14.35
#